data_a2daf704f4e7fe53b05b84b7c756fc5e
#
_entry.id   a2daf704f4e7fe53b05b84b7c756fc5e
#
_cell.length_a   1.000
_cell.length_b   1.000
_cell.length_c   1.000
_cell.angle_alpha   90.00
_cell.angle_beta   90.00
_cell.angle_gamma   90.00
#
_symmetry.space_group_name_H-M   'P 1'
#
loop_
_entity.id
_entity.type
_entity.pdbx_description
1 polymer ?
#
loop_
_entity_poly.entity_id
_entity_poly.type
_entity_poly.pdbx_seq_one_letter_code
_entity_poly.pdbx_strand_id
1 'polypeptide(L)'
;MGVEYYCSTQKDSKNSLIYHPFTKNEPNTLQTIKPPLIQNIKMITQQKEPLNPKDNSAYIEARQLADKATSLADLKGYVENFQGCELKQFANNTVFADGNPNAEILLIGEAPGSTEDEQGIPFCGESGKLLDSMLNTIGITRAQNAYITNTVFWRPPANRRPTNDEINICKPFVEKHIALIKPKLIILVGNTATISLLGQKEGITQIRQNNYSYTNQYLSEPIITTALFHPAYLLRQPMQKKATWFDLLKIKKLL
;
A
#
# COMPACT_ATOMS: atom_id res chain seq x y z
N MET A 1 -20.92 -27.66 13.32
CA MET A 1 -20.18 -28.40 12.29
C MET A 1 -18.74 -28.41 12.69
N GLY A 2 -18.18 -29.58 12.94
CA GLY A 2 -16.93 -29.78 13.66
C GLY A 2 -15.69 -29.46 12.86
N VAL A 3 -14.70 -28.93 13.56
CA VAL A 3 -13.34 -28.76 13.08
C VAL A 3 -12.57 -30.04 13.46
N GLU A 4 -12.18 -30.83 12.47
CA GLU A 4 -11.31 -31.99 12.68
C GLU A 4 -9.85 -31.53 12.81
N TYR A 5 -9.24 -31.87 13.94
CA TYR A 5 -7.80 -31.74 14.16
C TYR A 5 -7.11 -33.04 13.77
N TYR A 6 -6.20 -32.98 12.80
CA TYR A 6 -5.29 -34.08 12.51
C TYR A 6 -4.16 -34.11 13.55
N CYS A 7 -4.13 -35.18 14.33
CA CYS A 7 -3.05 -35.46 15.25
C CYS A 7 -2.21 -36.62 14.65
N SER A 8 -0.92 -36.37 14.37
CA SER A 8 0.04 -37.40 13.98
C SER A 8 0.55 -38.10 15.23
N THR A 9 0.25 -39.39 15.35
CA THR A 9 0.77 -40.25 16.41
C THR A 9 2.13 -40.83 16.04
N GLN A 10 3.21 -40.44 16.73
CA GLN A 10 4.39 -41.28 16.89
C GLN A 10 4.17 -42.20 18.10
N LYS A 11 4.30 -43.53 17.87
CA LYS A 11 4.30 -44.53 18.92
C LYS A 11 5.67 -44.60 19.57
N ASP A 12 5.74 -44.29 20.85
CA ASP A 12 6.80 -44.77 21.74
C ASP A 12 6.16 -45.54 22.89
N SER A 13 6.71 -46.75 23.12
CA SER A 13 6.28 -47.71 24.11
C SER A 13 6.71 -47.31 25.49
N LYS A 14 5.81 -46.85 26.31
CA LYS A 14 5.62 -47.14 27.74
C LYS A 14 4.84 -46.04 28.50
N ASN A 15 3.66 -46.48 28.92
CA ASN A 15 2.95 -46.04 30.14
C ASN A 15 2.28 -44.66 30.26
N SER A 16 1.00 -44.80 30.48
CA SER A 16 0.08 -44.02 31.34
C SER A 16 -0.16 -42.57 30.96
N LEU A 17 -1.35 -42.35 30.40
CA LEU A 17 -2.03 -41.06 30.34
C LEU A 17 -2.38 -40.62 31.78
N ILE A 18 -1.73 -39.57 32.24
CA ILE A 18 -2.15 -38.85 33.45
C ILE A 18 -3.04 -37.70 33.00
N TYR A 19 -4.34 -37.83 33.26
CA TYR A 19 -5.29 -36.72 33.15
C TYR A 19 -5.15 -35.82 34.38
N HIS A 20 -4.76 -34.55 34.17
CA HIS A 20 -4.91 -33.53 35.21
C HIS A 20 -6.27 -32.84 35.03
N PRO A 21 -7.17 -32.88 36.03
CA PRO A 21 -8.45 -32.17 35.96
C PRO A 21 -8.18 -30.66 36.13
N PHE A 22 -8.74 -29.87 35.25
CA PHE A 22 -8.80 -28.40 35.39
C PHE A 22 -9.66 -28.05 36.62
N THR A 23 -9.06 -27.50 37.65
CA THR A 23 -9.79 -26.88 38.77
C THR A 23 -10.33 -25.53 38.34
N LYS A 24 -11.67 -25.40 38.40
CA LYS A 24 -12.36 -24.09 38.33
C LYS A 24 -12.08 -23.36 39.64
N ASN A 25 -11.61 -22.11 39.53
CA ASN A 25 -11.86 -20.94 40.36
C ASN A 25 -10.58 -20.11 40.53
N GLU A 26 -10.42 -19.10 39.68
CA GLU A 26 -9.77 -17.85 40.04
C GLU A 26 -10.56 -16.67 39.42
N PRO A 27 -10.73 -15.54 40.13
CA PRO A 27 -11.56 -14.45 39.69
C PRO A 27 -10.89 -13.70 38.54
N ASN A 28 -11.67 -13.47 37.48
CA ASN A 28 -11.33 -12.79 36.25
C ASN A 28 -11.02 -11.31 36.52
N THR A 29 -9.79 -10.97 36.82
CA THR A 29 -9.31 -9.59 36.76
C THR A 29 -9.17 -9.23 35.29
N LEU A 30 -10.10 -8.44 34.79
CA LEU A 30 -9.99 -7.76 33.49
C LEU A 30 -8.71 -6.92 33.48
N GLN A 31 -7.60 -7.53 33.04
CA GLN A 31 -6.42 -6.78 32.64
C GLN A 31 -6.79 -6.03 31.37
N THR A 32 -6.91 -4.72 31.49
CA THR A 32 -6.94 -3.78 30.36
C THR A 32 -5.71 -4.06 29.52
N ILE A 33 -5.91 -4.76 28.39
CA ILE A 33 -4.87 -4.96 27.37
C ILE A 33 -4.60 -3.58 26.80
N LYS A 34 -3.50 -2.96 27.26
CA LYS A 34 -2.96 -1.77 26.59
C LYS A 34 -2.67 -2.14 25.14
N PRO A 35 -3.08 -1.30 24.16
CA PRO A 35 -2.73 -1.56 22.77
C PRO A 35 -1.21 -1.74 22.66
N PRO A 36 -0.72 -2.67 21.81
CA PRO A 36 0.70 -2.95 21.68
C PRO A 36 1.40 -1.63 21.31
N LEU A 37 2.40 -1.25 22.12
CA LEU A 37 3.31 -0.15 21.81
C LEU A 37 3.87 -0.39 20.41
N ILE A 38 3.52 0.49 19.46
CA ILE A 38 4.08 0.49 18.12
C ILE A 38 5.54 0.94 18.27
N GLN A 39 6.43 -0.03 18.49
CA GLN A 39 7.86 0.23 18.59
C GLN A 39 8.43 0.46 17.19
N ASN A 40 9.23 1.52 17.03
CA ASN A 40 9.98 1.91 15.83
C ASN A 40 9.17 2.55 14.69
N ILE A 41 8.46 3.65 14.93
CA ILE A 41 8.01 4.55 13.87
C ILE A 41 9.11 5.57 13.60
N LYS A 42 9.64 5.58 12.37
CA LYS A 42 10.59 6.61 11.92
C LYS A 42 9.83 7.83 11.40
N MET A 43 10.07 8.99 12.00
CA MET A 43 9.58 10.27 11.48
C MET A 43 10.34 10.63 10.20
N ILE A 44 9.62 11.05 9.16
CA ILE A 44 10.20 11.43 7.87
C ILE A 44 9.96 12.91 7.64
N THR A 45 11.05 13.63 7.40
CA THR A 45 10.99 14.99 6.84
C THR A 45 11.16 14.88 5.34
N GLN A 46 10.13 15.20 4.56
CA GLN A 46 10.21 15.21 3.11
C GLN A 46 11.20 16.30 2.66
N GLN A 47 12.29 15.91 2.02
CA GLN A 47 13.18 16.84 1.33
C GLN A 47 12.54 17.20 -0.02
N LYS A 48 12.36 18.51 -0.27
CA LYS A 48 11.97 19.00 -1.61
C LYS A 48 13.18 18.85 -2.53
N GLU A 49 13.11 17.90 -3.47
CA GLU A 49 14.06 17.93 -4.58
C GLU A 49 13.73 19.10 -5.51
N PRO A 50 14.75 19.81 -6.05
CA PRO A 50 14.52 20.90 -7.00
C PRO A 50 13.95 20.33 -8.30
N LEU A 51 12.78 20.83 -8.72
CA LEU A 51 12.16 20.51 -10.00
C LEU A 51 12.89 21.22 -11.15
N ASN A 52 12.96 20.57 -12.32
CA ASN A 52 13.40 21.19 -13.55
C ASN A 52 12.46 22.37 -13.89
N PRO A 53 12.95 23.52 -14.37
CA PRO A 53 12.10 24.68 -14.67
C PRO A 53 10.93 24.41 -15.65
N LYS A 54 11.07 23.46 -16.58
CA LYS A 54 10.00 23.08 -17.52
C LYS A 54 8.86 22.30 -16.83
N ASP A 55 9.19 21.51 -15.81
CA ASP A 55 8.24 20.67 -15.11
C ASP A 55 7.55 21.43 -13.97
N ASN A 56 8.07 22.60 -13.62
CA ASN A 56 7.51 23.43 -12.56
C ASN A 56 6.11 23.96 -12.93
N SER A 57 5.83 24.30 -14.19
CA SER A 57 4.51 24.76 -14.63
C SER A 57 3.45 23.65 -14.53
N ALA A 58 3.75 22.45 -14.99
CA ALA A 58 2.86 21.31 -14.90
C ALA A 58 2.62 20.87 -13.44
N TYR A 59 3.66 20.91 -12.60
CA TYR A 59 3.51 20.66 -11.17
C TYR A 59 2.61 21.71 -10.50
N ILE A 60 2.79 23.01 -10.84
CA ILE A 60 1.96 24.09 -10.29
C ILE A 60 0.50 23.92 -10.71
N GLU A 61 0.24 23.60 -11.98
CA GLU A 61 -1.11 23.32 -12.47
C GLU A 61 -1.73 22.13 -11.74
N ALA A 62 -0.99 20.99 -11.63
CA ALA A 62 -1.43 19.81 -10.90
C ALA A 62 -1.76 20.16 -9.43
N ARG A 63 -0.94 21.01 -8.79
CA ARG A 63 -1.17 21.46 -7.42
C ARG A 63 -2.44 22.30 -7.30
N GLN A 64 -2.66 23.25 -8.21
CA GLN A 64 -3.87 24.07 -8.23
C GLN A 64 -5.13 23.24 -8.45
N LEU A 65 -5.08 22.23 -9.32
CA LEU A 65 -6.19 21.31 -9.56
C LEU A 65 -6.45 20.41 -8.34
N ALA A 66 -5.39 19.89 -7.72
CA ALA A 66 -5.49 19.11 -6.50
C ALA A 66 -6.09 19.93 -5.34
N ASP A 67 -5.67 21.20 -5.19
CA ASP A 67 -6.20 22.11 -4.15
C ASP A 67 -7.72 22.34 -4.31
N LYS A 68 -8.20 22.45 -5.54
CA LYS A 68 -9.64 22.63 -5.86
C LYS A 68 -10.49 21.39 -5.60
N ALA A 69 -9.92 20.18 -5.62
CA ALA A 69 -10.69 18.96 -5.44
C ALA A 69 -11.25 18.87 -4.02
N THR A 70 -12.54 18.68 -3.88
CA THR A 70 -13.24 18.50 -2.59
C THR A 70 -13.71 17.05 -2.40
N SER A 71 -13.74 16.26 -3.47
CA SER A 71 -14.15 14.86 -3.50
C SER A 71 -13.23 14.02 -4.39
N LEU A 72 -13.33 12.69 -4.27
CA LEU A 72 -12.64 11.77 -5.19
C LEU A 72 -13.14 11.91 -6.64
N ALA A 73 -14.41 12.26 -6.82
CA ALA A 73 -14.99 12.49 -8.14
C ALA A 73 -14.39 13.75 -8.81
N ASP A 74 -14.24 14.85 -8.05
CA ASP A 74 -13.56 16.06 -8.54
C ASP A 74 -12.12 15.74 -8.91
N LEU A 75 -11.38 15.06 -7.98
CA LEU A 75 -9.99 14.72 -8.20
C LEU A 75 -9.81 13.85 -9.44
N LYS A 76 -10.67 12.85 -9.63
CA LYS A 76 -10.69 12.00 -10.83
C LYS A 76 -10.89 12.82 -12.09
N GLY A 77 -11.89 13.69 -12.10
CA GLY A 77 -12.16 14.57 -13.24
C GLY A 77 -10.98 15.49 -13.57
N TYR A 78 -10.30 16.04 -12.58
CA TYR A 78 -9.10 16.85 -12.79
C TYR A 78 -7.94 16.02 -13.35
N VAL A 79 -7.69 14.83 -12.82
CA VAL A 79 -6.64 13.94 -13.36
C VAL A 79 -6.96 13.55 -14.81
N GLU A 80 -8.21 13.16 -15.11
CA GLU A 80 -8.63 12.76 -16.46
C GLU A 80 -8.50 13.90 -17.50
N ASN A 81 -8.66 15.16 -17.09
CA ASN A 81 -8.54 16.32 -17.97
C ASN A 81 -7.14 16.96 -17.97
N PHE A 82 -6.26 16.61 -17.04
CA PHE A 82 -4.90 17.16 -16.92
C PHE A 82 -4.03 16.77 -18.13
N GLN A 83 -3.32 17.76 -18.71
CA GLN A 83 -2.47 17.57 -19.89
C GLN A 83 -0.98 17.74 -19.60
N GLY A 84 -0.61 18.08 -18.37
CA GLY A 84 0.77 18.41 -18.02
C GLY A 84 1.72 17.23 -17.87
N CYS A 85 1.23 15.98 -17.95
CA CYS A 85 2.06 14.77 -17.89
C CYS A 85 2.12 14.09 -19.27
N GLU A 86 3.31 13.98 -19.84
CA GLU A 86 3.51 13.37 -21.17
C GLU A 86 3.05 11.91 -21.24
N LEU A 87 3.09 11.17 -20.11
CA LEU A 87 2.61 9.78 -20.08
C LEU A 87 1.19 9.63 -20.61
N LYS A 88 0.35 10.63 -20.42
CA LYS A 88 -1.04 10.60 -20.87
C LYS A 88 -1.17 10.45 -22.38
N GLN A 89 -0.24 10.99 -23.16
CA GLN A 89 -0.25 10.92 -24.61
C GLN A 89 -0.01 9.50 -25.15
N PHE A 90 0.58 8.63 -24.33
CA PHE A 90 0.95 7.26 -24.70
C PHE A 90 0.03 6.20 -24.08
N ALA A 91 -0.81 6.58 -23.14
CA ALA A 91 -1.73 5.68 -22.44
C ALA A 91 -3.10 5.63 -23.14
N ASN A 92 -3.75 4.47 -23.10
CA ASN A 92 -5.13 4.30 -23.58
C ASN A 92 -6.14 4.83 -22.56
N ASN A 93 -5.88 4.62 -21.28
CA ASN A 93 -6.78 5.01 -20.20
C ASN A 93 -6.04 5.73 -19.06
N THR A 94 -6.77 6.58 -18.35
CA THR A 94 -6.38 7.05 -17.03
C THR A 94 -6.73 5.97 -16.00
N VAL A 95 -5.72 5.40 -15.36
CA VAL A 95 -5.90 4.39 -14.30
C VAL A 95 -5.90 5.09 -12.95
N PHE A 96 -7.08 5.54 -12.52
CA PHE A 96 -7.19 6.40 -11.34
C PHE A 96 -7.10 5.63 -10.03
N ALA A 97 -8.02 4.72 -9.80
CA ALA A 97 -8.07 3.90 -8.58
C ALA A 97 -9.10 2.77 -8.70
N ASP A 98 -9.05 1.84 -7.72
CA ASP A 98 -10.03 0.78 -7.53
C ASP A 98 -10.18 0.45 -6.03
N GLY A 99 -11.30 -0.20 -5.67
CA GLY A 99 -11.60 -0.62 -4.32
C GLY A 99 -12.61 0.26 -3.60
N ASN A 100 -12.68 0.11 -2.28
CA ASN A 100 -13.66 0.83 -1.45
C ASN A 100 -13.18 2.26 -1.14
N PRO A 101 -13.90 3.31 -1.58
CA PRO A 101 -13.51 4.69 -1.30
C PRO A 101 -13.58 5.09 0.18
N ASN A 102 -14.22 4.28 1.02
CA ASN A 102 -14.26 4.46 2.48
C ASN A 102 -13.29 3.51 3.21
N ALA A 103 -12.30 2.96 2.50
CA ALA A 103 -11.35 2.01 3.07
C ALA A 103 -10.41 2.68 4.07
N GLU A 104 -10.09 1.94 5.12
CA GLU A 104 -9.08 2.34 6.11
C GLU A 104 -7.64 2.03 5.65
N ILE A 105 -7.48 1.27 4.57
CA ILE A 105 -6.18 0.85 4.03
C ILE A 105 -6.04 1.36 2.60
N LEU A 106 -5.01 2.13 2.35
CA LEU A 106 -4.65 2.64 1.02
C LEU A 106 -3.38 1.96 0.53
N LEU A 107 -3.45 1.33 -0.65
CA LEU A 107 -2.29 0.79 -1.35
C LEU A 107 -1.87 1.74 -2.47
N ILE A 108 -0.57 1.99 -2.58
CA ILE A 108 -0.01 2.85 -3.64
C ILE A 108 1.11 2.10 -4.35
N GLY A 109 0.91 1.84 -5.64
CA GLY A 109 1.90 1.22 -6.52
C GLY A 109 2.72 2.22 -7.33
N GLU A 110 3.47 1.69 -8.31
CA GLU A 110 4.36 2.47 -9.17
C GLU A 110 3.57 3.15 -10.29
N ALA A 111 3.07 2.40 -11.24
CA ALA A 111 2.42 2.84 -12.46
C ALA A 111 1.53 1.74 -13.03
N PRO A 112 0.57 2.07 -13.92
CA PRO A 112 -0.18 1.07 -14.67
C PRO A 112 0.72 0.24 -15.61
N GLY A 113 0.44 -1.05 -15.72
CA GLY A 113 0.96 -1.93 -16.76
C GLY A 113 0.03 -1.98 -17.99
N SER A 114 0.28 -2.92 -18.90
CA SER A 114 -0.51 -3.05 -20.14
C SER A 114 -1.97 -3.39 -19.87
N THR A 115 -2.21 -4.38 -19.00
CA THR A 115 -3.57 -4.82 -18.66
C THR A 115 -4.34 -3.72 -17.91
N GLU A 116 -3.66 -3.00 -17.03
CA GLU A 116 -4.23 -1.89 -16.29
C GLU A 116 -4.60 -0.73 -17.21
N ASP A 117 -3.74 -0.43 -18.20
CA ASP A 117 -3.97 0.60 -19.22
C ASP A 117 -5.15 0.23 -20.15
N GLU A 118 -5.31 -1.05 -20.50
CA GLU A 118 -6.43 -1.53 -21.30
C GLU A 118 -7.77 -1.46 -20.55
N GLN A 119 -7.78 -1.76 -19.26
CA GLN A 119 -8.99 -1.87 -18.45
C GLN A 119 -9.33 -0.61 -17.64
N GLY A 120 -8.39 0.31 -17.49
CA GLY A 120 -8.56 1.49 -16.63
C GLY A 120 -8.56 1.17 -15.12
N ILE A 121 -8.14 -0.04 -14.72
CA ILE A 121 -8.21 -0.55 -13.35
C ILE A 121 -6.80 -0.85 -12.83
N PRO A 122 -6.36 -0.29 -11.69
CA PRO A 122 -5.03 -0.56 -11.14
C PRO A 122 -4.93 -2.00 -10.62
N PHE A 123 -3.75 -2.61 -10.83
CA PHE A 123 -3.46 -3.97 -10.34
C PHE A 123 -4.50 -5.01 -10.78
N CYS A 124 -4.95 -5.00 -12.03
CA CYS A 124 -5.89 -6.00 -12.57
C CYS A 124 -5.19 -7.15 -13.32
N GLY A 125 -3.90 -7.00 -13.67
CA GLY A 125 -3.10 -8.05 -14.30
C GLY A 125 -2.59 -9.11 -13.32
N GLU A 126 -1.64 -9.96 -13.75
CA GLU A 126 -1.07 -11.06 -12.94
C GLU A 126 -0.44 -10.58 -11.63
N SER A 127 0.27 -9.45 -11.66
CA SER A 127 0.84 -8.83 -10.46
C SER A 127 -0.24 -8.43 -9.46
N GLY A 128 -1.35 -7.92 -9.93
CA GLY A 128 -2.49 -7.54 -9.11
C GLY A 128 -3.19 -8.74 -8.49
N LYS A 129 -3.40 -9.82 -9.26
CA LYS A 129 -3.96 -11.08 -8.74
C LYS A 129 -3.10 -11.67 -7.62
N LEU A 130 -1.77 -11.60 -7.77
CA LEU A 130 -0.87 -12.02 -6.70
C LEU A 130 -0.99 -11.10 -5.48
N LEU A 131 -1.06 -9.78 -5.68
CA LEU A 131 -1.26 -8.81 -4.59
C LEU A 131 -2.55 -9.11 -3.82
N ASP A 132 -3.66 -9.27 -4.52
CA ASP A 132 -4.96 -9.59 -3.92
C ASP A 132 -4.91 -10.90 -3.14
N SER A 133 -4.27 -11.93 -3.69
CA SER A 133 -4.09 -13.23 -3.01
C SER A 133 -3.29 -13.09 -1.72
N MET A 134 -2.20 -12.32 -1.73
CA MET A 134 -1.38 -12.07 -0.54
C MET A 134 -2.15 -11.28 0.53
N LEU A 135 -2.83 -10.21 0.15
CA LEU A 135 -3.60 -9.36 1.05
C LEU A 135 -4.78 -10.10 1.68
N ASN A 136 -5.45 -10.95 0.91
CA ASN A 136 -6.57 -11.77 1.39
C ASN A 136 -6.15 -12.72 2.54
N THR A 137 -4.89 -13.19 2.57
CA THR A 137 -4.38 -14.02 3.68
C THR A 137 -4.40 -13.32 5.04
N ILE A 138 -4.43 -11.99 5.05
CA ILE A 138 -4.47 -11.17 6.27
C ILE A 138 -5.80 -10.41 6.41
N GLY A 139 -6.80 -10.72 5.59
CA GLY A 139 -8.15 -10.14 5.66
C GLY A 139 -8.29 -8.77 4.97
N ILE A 140 -7.39 -8.42 4.05
CA ILE A 140 -7.49 -7.20 3.26
C ILE A 140 -8.04 -7.53 1.87
N THR A 141 -9.15 -6.87 1.48
CA THR A 141 -9.79 -7.03 0.17
C THR A 141 -10.23 -5.69 -0.40
N ARG A 142 -10.20 -5.54 -1.73
CA ARG A 142 -10.66 -4.32 -2.43
C ARG A 142 -12.14 -4.04 -2.15
N ALA A 143 -12.96 -5.07 -2.06
CA ALA A 143 -14.40 -4.92 -1.87
C ALA A 143 -14.78 -4.36 -0.48
N GLN A 144 -13.93 -4.54 0.52
CA GLN A 144 -14.27 -4.23 1.90
C GLN A 144 -13.46 -3.09 2.51
N ASN A 145 -12.13 -3.24 2.56
CA ASN A 145 -11.29 -2.43 3.42
C ASN A 145 -10.00 -1.92 2.74
N ALA A 146 -9.85 -2.12 1.44
CA ALA A 146 -8.71 -1.61 0.68
C ALA A 146 -9.15 -0.69 -0.46
N TYR A 147 -8.33 0.35 -0.69
CA TYR A 147 -8.39 1.23 -1.83
C TYR A 147 -7.00 1.27 -2.48
N ILE A 148 -6.93 1.24 -3.80
CA ILE A 148 -5.67 1.04 -4.53
C ILE A 148 -5.49 2.09 -5.61
N THR A 149 -4.32 2.70 -5.67
CA THR A 149 -3.90 3.64 -6.72
C THR A 149 -2.40 3.47 -7.02
N ASN A 150 -1.84 4.34 -7.87
CA ASN A 150 -0.43 4.38 -8.22
C ASN A 150 0.17 5.78 -8.02
N THR A 151 1.50 5.89 -8.11
CA THR A 151 2.21 7.19 -8.09
C THR A 151 2.03 8.00 -9.36
N VAL A 152 1.73 7.33 -10.49
CA VAL A 152 1.32 7.95 -11.76
C VAL A 152 0.08 7.24 -12.30
N PHE A 153 -0.75 7.96 -13.06
CA PHE A 153 -2.07 7.49 -13.47
C PHE A 153 -2.09 6.96 -14.91
N TRP A 154 -0.99 7.04 -15.62
CA TRP A 154 -0.86 6.66 -17.02
C TRP A 154 0.32 5.71 -17.19
N ARG A 155 0.15 4.76 -18.11
CA ARG A 155 1.15 3.74 -18.40
C ARG A 155 2.38 4.35 -19.08
N PRO A 156 3.60 4.17 -18.53
CA PRO A 156 4.82 4.55 -19.24
C PRO A 156 5.06 3.68 -20.49
N PRO A 157 5.59 4.23 -21.59
CA PRO A 157 5.94 3.47 -22.78
C PRO A 157 6.79 2.24 -22.47
N ALA A 158 6.45 1.10 -23.10
CA ALA A 158 7.11 -0.19 -22.89
C ALA A 158 7.21 -0.65 -21.41
N ASN A 159 6.30 -0.20 -20.55
CA ASN A 159 6.31 -0.48 -19.12
C ASN A 159 7.63 -0.10 -18.42
N ARG A 160 8.34 0.92 -18.91
CA ARG A 160 9.51 1.46 -18.19
C ARG A 160 9.09 2.03 -16.84
N ARG A 161 10.04 2.21 -15.96
CA ARG A 161 9.77 2.98 -14.73
C ARG A 161 9.44 4.44 -15.10
N PRO A 162 8.48 5.06 -14.40
CA PRO A 162 8.27 6.50 -14.52
C PRO A 162 9.52 7.25 -14.06
N THR A 163 9.77 8.39 -14.70
CA THR A 163 10.86 9.29 -14.30
C THR A 163 10.49 10.03 -13.01
N ASN A 164 11.48 10.62 -12.36
CA ASN A 164 11.23 11.46 -11.18
C ASN A 164 10.33 12.66 -11.53
N ASP A 165 10.48 13.24 -12.71
CA ASP A 165 9.68 14.38 -13.16
C ASP A 165 8.21 13.98 -13.38
N GLU A 166 7.95 12.82 -14.01
CA GLU A 166 6.60 12.28 -14.17
C GLU A 166 5.92 12.00 -12.82
N ILE A 167 6.67 11.44 -11.88
CA ILE A 167 6.20 11.21 -10.51
C ILE A 167 5.92 12.54 -9.79
N ASN A 168 6.83 13.51 -9.90
CA ASN A 168 6.69 14.80 -9.24
C ASN A 168 5.48 15.58 -9.79
N ILE A 169 5.24 15.54 -11.09
CA ILE A 169 4.06 16.16 -11.71
C ILE A 169 2.76 15.55 -11.18
N CYS A 170 2.71 14.22 -10.98
CA CYS A 170 1.53 13.52 -10.45
C CYS A 170 1.39 13.63 -8.92
N LYS A 171 2.47 13.93 -8.20
CA LYS A 171 2.53 13.92 -6.73
C LYS A 171 1.42 14.76 -6.06
N PRO A 172 1.07 15.98 -6.52
CA PRO A 172 -0.02 16.77 -5.91
C PRO A 172 -1.36 16.02 -5.90
N PHE A 173 -1.69 15.31 -6.99
CA PHE A 173 -2.90 14.51 -7.06
C PHE A 173 -2.87 13.31 -6.11
N VAL A 174 -1.72 12.62 -6.00
CA VAL A 174 -1.54 11.50 -5.06
C VAL A 174 -1.66 11.97 -3.60
N GLU A 175 -1.05 13.11 -3.25
CA GLU A 175 -1.16 13.70 -1.92
C GLU A 175 -2.60 14.05 -1.55
N LYS A 176 -3.35 14.64 -2.50
CA LYS A 176 -4.76 14.96 -2.31
C LYS A 176 -5.62 13.69 -2.24
N HIS A 177 -5.30 12.68 -3.04
CA HIS A 177 -5.97 11.38 -3.02
C HIS A 177 -5.89 10.74 -1.62
N ILE A 178 -4.69 10.70 -1.03
CA ILE A 178 -4.48 10.22 0.34
C ILE A 178 -5.35 11.01 1.34
N ALA A 179 -5.38 12.34 1.21
CA ALA A 179 -6.15 13.19 2.12
C ALA A 179 -7.67 13.04 1.99
N LEU A 180 -8.18 12.71 0.81
CA LEU A 180 -9.61 12.47 0.58
C LEU A 180 -10.05 11.09 1.09
N ILE A 181 -9.22 10.06 0.97
CA ILE A 181 -9.47 8.72 1.51
C ILE A 181 -9.35 8.71 3.04
N LYS A 182 -8.41 9.47 3.62
CA LYS A 182 -8.10 9.49 5.06
C LYS A 182 -7.85 8.09 5.64
N PRO A 183 -6.94 7.30 5.04
CA PRO A 183 -6.70 5.94 5.51
C PRO A 183 -6.02 5.95 6.88
N LYS A 184 -6.18 4.88 7.66
CA LYS A 184 -5.42 4.62 8.89
C LYS A 184 -4.04 4.04 8.59
N LEU A 185 -3.91 3.34 7.46
CA LEU A 185 -2.68 2.68 7.04
C LEU A 185 -2.43 2.89 5.54
N ILE A 186 -1.21 3.28 5.20
CA ILE A 186 -0.72 3.29 3.81
C ILE A 186 0.24 2.12 3.62
N ILE A 187 0.04 1.34 2.55
CA ILE A 187 0.92 0.27 2.13
C ILE A 187 1.54 0.65 0.77
N LEU A 188 2.85 0.92 0.77
CA LEU A 188 3.59 1.26 -0.43
C LEU A 188 4.07 -0.02 -1.13
N VAL A 189 3.65 -0.22 -2.37
CA VAL A 189 3.90 -1.45 -3.13
C VAL A 189 5.06 -1.23 -4.09
N GLY A 190 6.26 -1.66 -3.68
CA GLY A 190 7.48 -1.57 -4.49
C GLY A 190 8.34 -0.33 -4.20
N ASN A 191 9.51 -0.32 -4.83
CA ASN A 191 10.56 0.66 -4.55
C ASN A 191 10.18 2.08 -4.98
N THR A 192 9.57 2.24 -6.16
CA THR A 192 9.22 3.56 -6.71
C THR A 192 8.21 4.28 -5.84
N ALA A 193 7.11 3.62 -5.46
CA ALA A 193 6.12 4.18 -4.54
C ALA A 193 6.74 4.58 -3.20
N THR A 194 7.66 3.74 -2.70
CA THR A 194 8.35 3.97 -1.44
C THR A 194 9.25 5.19 -1.48
N ILE A 195 10.10 5.32 -2.51
CA ILE A 195 10.99 6.46 -2.66
C ILE A 195 10.18 7.75 -2.88
N SER A 196 9.16 7.71 -3.72
CA SER A 196 8.38 8.89 -4.09
C SER A 196 7.63 9.51 -2.91
N LEU A 197 7.12 8.69 -2.00
CA LEU A 197 6.31 9.16 -0.87
C LEU A 197 7.12 9.34 0.41
N LEU A 198 8.11 8.46 0.66
CA LEU A 198 8.91 8.55 1.87
C LEU A 198 10.20 9.37 1.68
N GLY A 199 10.64 9.65 0.45
CA GLY A 199 11.89 10.38 0.18
C GLY A 199 13.14 9.68 0.70
N GLN A 200 13.07 8.36 0.95
CA GLN A 200 14.18 7.59 1.50
C GLN A 200 15.15 7.19 0.39
N LYS A 201 16.45 7.22 0.72
CA LYS A 201 17.51 6.79 -0.20
C LYS A 201 17.78 5.28 -0.12
N GLU A 202 17.34 4.65 0.95
CA GLU A 202 17.49 3.21 1.15
C GLU A 202 16.58 2.42 0.19
N GLY A 203 17.04 1.24 -0.22
CA GLY A 203 16.24 0.34 -1.05
C GLY A 203 15.10 -0.33 -0.29
N ILE A 204 14.09 -0.79 -1.03
CA ILE A 204 12.90 -1.45 -0.51
C ILE A 204 13.23 -2.60 0.48
N THR A 205 14.34 -3.31 0.29
CA THR A 205 14.77 -4.40 1.17
C THR A 205 14.99 -3.97 2.60
N GLN A 206 15.45 -2.75 2.82
CA GLN A 206 15.65 -2.17 4.15
C GLN A 206 14.39 -1.47 4.66
N ILE A 207 13.76 -0.67 3.79
CA ILE A 207 12.59 0.14 4.14
C ILE A 207 11.43 -0.72 4.61
N ARG A 208 11.11 -1.83 3.92
CA ARG A 208 9.99 -2.72 4.28
C ARG A 208 10.05 -3.31 5.69
N GLN A 209 11.23 -3.29 6.33
CA GLN A 209 11.41 -3.82 7.69
C GLN A 209 10.86 -2.88 8.78
N ASN A 210 10.65 -1.61 8.46
CA ASN A 210 10.20 -0.58 9.39
C ASN A 210 8.78 -0.09 9.06
N ASN A 211 8.21 0.63 10.01
CA ASN A 211 7.03 1.47 9.80
C ASN A 211 7.45 2.93 9.84
N TYR A 212 6.73 3.75 9.10
CA TYR A 212 7.01 5.18 8.91
C TYR A 212 5.77 5.99 9.24
N SER A 213 5.99 7.27 9.47
CA SER A 213 4.94 8.26 9.67
C SER A 213 4.93 9.16 8.44
N TYR A 214 3.88 9.05 7.61
CA TYR A 214 3.73 9.86 6.40
C TYR A 214 2.87 11.08 6.68
N THR A 215 3.28 12.23 6.18
CA THR A 215 2.50 13.46 6.21
C THR A 215 2.62 14.21 4.88
N ASN A 216 1.63 15.05 4.58
CA ASN A 216 1.65 16.00 3.49
C ASN A 216 0.86 17.25 3.88
N GLN A 217 0.81 18.26 3.00
CA GLN A 217 0.18 19.54 3.30
C GLN A 217 -1.34 19.49 3.54
N TYR A 218 -2.02 18.40 3.15
CA TYR A 218 -3.47 18.25 3.31
C TYR A 218 -3.87 17.43 4.55
N LEU A 219 -2.89 16.84 5.25
CA LEU A 219 -3.13 15.98 6.41
C LEU A 219 -2.94 16.78 7.70
N SER A 220 -3.92 16.69 8.59
CA SER A 220 -3.81 17.25 9.95
C SER A 220 -2.95 16.39 10.87
N GLU A 221 -2.92 15.08 10.62
CA GLU A 221 -2.15 14.10 11.41
C GLU A 221 -1.38 13.14 10.49
N PRO A 222 -0.22 12.66 10.95
CA PRO A 222 0.55 11.68 10.20
C PRO A 222 -0.16 10.33 10.11
N ILE A 223 0.02 9.64 8.98
CA ILE A 223 -0.55 8.31 8.74
C ILE A 223 0.55 7.25 8.83
N ILE A 224 0.26 6.14 9.53
CA ILE A 224 1.16 4.98 9.59
C ILE A 224 1.35 4.43 8.18
N THR A 225 2.60 4.26 7.78
CA THR A 225 2.97 3.82 6.44
C THR A 225 3.97 2.68 6.51
N THR A 226 3.76 1.66 5.71
CA THR A 226 4.66 0.51 5.57
C THR A 226 4.89 0.20 4.09
N ALA A 227 5.81 -0.72 3.79
CA ALA A 227 6.13 -1.08 2.42
C ALA A 227 6.16 -2.59 2.20
N LEU A 228 5.82 -3.00 0.97
CA LEU A 228 5.89 -4.37 0.48
C LEU A 228 6.75 -4.44 -0.80
N PHE A 229 7.33 -5.60 -1.07
CA PHE A 229 7.85 -5.88 -2.41
C PHE A 229 6.74 -5.79 -3.45
N HIS A 230 7.08 -5.25 -4.63
CA HIS A 230 6.14 -5.23 -5.75
C HIS A 230 5.86 -6.67 -6.22
N PRO A 231 4.58 -7.07 -6.47
CA PRO A 231 4.25 -8.43 -6.88
C PRO A 231 4.97 -8.88 -8.15
N ALA A 232 5.19 -8.01 -9.12
CA ALA A 232 5.97 -8.32 -10.32
C ALA A 232 7.43 -8.75 -10.00
N TYR A 233 8.02 -8.23 -8.93
CA TYR A 233 9.31 -8.70 -8.44
C TYR A 233 9.21 -10.12 -7.86
N LEU A 234 8.14 -10.41 -7.12
CA LEU A 234 7.90 -11.72 -6.52
C LEU A 234 7.58 -12.81 -7.54
N LEU A 235 6.99 -12.45 -8.69
CA LEU A 235 6.80 -13.35 -9.83
C LEU A 235 8.15 -13.75 -10.44
N ARG A 236 9.09 -12.80 -10.57
CA ARG A 236 10.43 -13.06 -11.08
C ARG A 236 11.39 -13.69 -10.06
N GLN A 237 11.14 -13.45 -8.77
CA GLN A 237 11.96 -13.91 -7.64
C GLN A 237 11.12 -14.62 -6.58
N PRO A 238 10.60 -15.84 -6.84
CA PRO A 238 9.65 -16.51 -5.96
C PRO A 238 10.16 -16.75 -4.53
N MET A 239 11.47 -16.89 -4.34
CA MET A 239 12.07 -17.07 -3.00
C MET A 239 11.82 -15.88 -2.07
N GLN A 240 11.58 -14.69 -2.61
CA GLN A 240 11.27 -13.49 -1.82
C GLN A 240 9.84 -13.48 -1.27
N LYS A 241 8.97 -14.40 -1.69
CA LYS A 241 7.63 -14.57 -1.11
C LYS A 241 7.69 -14.89 0.38
N LYS A 242 8.73 -15.63 0.83
CA LYS A 242 8.95 -15.89 2.26
C LYS A 242 9.17 -14.59 3.05
N ALA A 243 9.98 -13.68 2.53
CA ALA A 243 10.22 -12.39 3.18
C ALA A 243 8.93 -11.54 3.21
N THR A 244 8.17 -11.53 2.10
CA THR A 244 6.89 -10.83 2.00
C THR A 244 5.85 -11.38 2.99
N TRP A 245 5.86 -12.67 3.27
CA TRP A 245 4.99 -13.27 4.28
C TRP A 245 5.19 -12.63 5.67
N PHE A 246 6.44 -12.41 6.07
CA PHE A 246 6.72 -11.70 7.33
C PHE A 246 6.26 -10.24 7.30
N ASP A 247 6.33 -9.58 6.14
CA ASP A 247 5.78 -8.22 5.99
C ASP A 247 4.26 -8.22 6.15
N LEU A 248 3.56 -9.19 5.56
CA LEU A 248 2.11 -9.35 5.72
C LEU A 248 1.72 -9.59 7.19
N LEU A 249 2.47 -10.43 7.91
CA LEU A 249 2.24 -10.63 9.35
C LEU A 249 2.49 -9.36 10.16
N LYS A 250 3.48 -8.55 9.77
CA LYS A 250 3.71 -7.22 10.38
C LYS A 250 2.53 -6.28 10.10
N ILE A 251 2.04 -6.23 8.87
CA ILE A 251 0.87 -5.43 8.48
C ILE A 251 -0.37 -5.86 9.27
N LYS A 252 -0.61 -7.17 9.39
CA LYS A 252 -1.74 -7.71 10.17
C LYS A 252 -1.76 -7.24 11.63
N LYS A 253 -0.61 -6.93 12.20
CA LYS A 253 -0.51 -6.40 13.59
C LYS A 253 -0.83 -4.89 13.67
N LEU A 254 -0.91 -4.19 12.54
CA LEU A 254 -1.26 -2.77 12.45
C LEU A 254 -2.77 -2.56 12.21
N LEU A 255 -3.49 -3.63 11.86
CA LEU A 255 -4.95 -3.67 11.66
C LEU A 255 -5.67 -3.93 12.98
#